data_09cb6043bfc38c7a2bf37de169d28a19
#
_entry.id   09cb6043bfc38c7a2bf37de169d28a19
#
_cell.length_a   1.000
_cell.length_b   1.000
_cell.length_c   1.000
_cell.angle_alpha   90.00
_cell.angle_beta   90.00
_cell.angle_gamma   90.00
#
_symmetry.space_group_name_H-M   'P 1'
#
loop_
_entity.id
_entity.type
_entity.pdbx_description
1 polymer ?
#
loop_
_entity_poly.entity_id
_entity_poly.type
_entity_poly.pdbx_seq_one_letter_code
_entity_poly.pdbx_strand_id
1 'polypeptide(L)'
;MNYWWISDYHFSHINIIRYCNRPFATIEEMNETIIRKHNERVKPKDNVFLLGDFIFKGGKEGGEQRARQFEERLNGKFIFIKGNHDRNNSLNTIIAKMYIHYGAKDICMTHKPEDADPAVP
;
A
#
# COMPACT_ATOMS: atom_id res chain seq x y z
N MET A 1 16.66 1.06 11.74
CA MET A 1 15.76 0.36 10.80
C MET A 1 14.44 0.07 11.49
N ASN A 2 13.36 0.60 10.95
CA ASN A 2 12.01 0.41 11.49
C ASN A 2 11.17 -0.43 10.54
N TYR A 3 10.11 -0.99 11.09
CA TYR A 3 9.09 -1.71 10.33
C TYR A 3 7.80 -0.90 10.35
N TRP A 4 7.17 -0.79 9.18
CA TRP A 4 5.91 -0.06 9.01
C TRP A 4 4.88 -0.94 8.36
N TRP A 5 3.64 -0.85 8.82
CA TRP A 5 2.49 -1.54 8.24
C TRP A 5 1.53 -0.48 7.77
N ILE A 6 1.28 -0.46 6.47
CA ILE A 6 0.50 0.58 5.81
C ILE A 6 -0.48 -0.10 4.86
N SER A 7 -1.61 0.54 4.60
CA SER A 7 -2.55 0.02 3.62
C SER A 7 -3.41 1.13 3.05
N ASP A 8 -4.06 0.82 1.92
CA ASP A 8 -5.12 1.67 1.34
C ASP A 8 -4.67 3.08 0.94
N TYR A 9 -3.48 3.21 0.35
CA TYR A 9 -3.05 4.50 -0.19
C TYR A 9 -3.95 4.95 -1.33
N HIS A 10 -4.37 4.02 -2.19
CA HIS A 10 -5.26 4.31 -3.31
C HIS A 10 -4.75 5.43 -4.23
N PHE A 11 -3.46 5.39 -4.56
CA PHE A 11 -2.90 6.36 -5.50
C PHE A 11 -3.73 6.40 -6.78
N SER A 12 -3.97 7.61 -7.27
CA SER A 12 -4.71 7.86 -8.51
C SER A 12 -6.16 7.38 -8.52
N HIS A 13 -6.71 7.04 -7.36
CA HIS A 13 -8.11 6.63 -7.23
C HIS A 13 -8.98 7.85 -6.91
N ILE A 14 -9.38 8.59 -7.94
CA ILE A 14 -10.11 9.84 -7.77
C ILE A 14 -11.40 9.70 -6.96
N ASN A 15 -12.12 8.59 -7.15
CA ASN A 15 -13.39 8.38 -6.46
C ASN A 15 -13.22 8.10 -4.97
N ILE A 16 -12.01 7.70 -4.52
CA ILE A 16 -11.77 7.43 -3.11
C ILE A 16 -11.86 8.70 -2.26
N ILE A 17 -11.61 9.86 -2.87
CA ILE A 17 -11.78 11.15 -2.19
C ILE A 17 -13.21 11.29 -1.72
N ARG A 18 -14.15 10.93 -2.59
CA ARG A 18 -15.58 10.99 -2.29
C ARG A 18 -16.02 9.86 -1.37
N TYR A 19 -15.62 8.63 -1.68
CA TYR A 19 -16.06 7.44 -0.93
C TYR A 19 -15.58 7.44 0.52
N CYS A 20 -14.37 7.91 0.75
CA CYS A 20 -13.77 7.94 2.08
C CYS A 20 -13.70 9.34 2.66
N ASN A 21 -14.33 10.30 2.02
CA ASN A 21 -14.38 11.69 2.47
C ASN A 21 -12.99 12.25 2.79
N ARG A 22 -12.04 11.99 1.90
CA ARG A 22 -10.67 12.46 2.09
C ARG A 22 -10.59 13.98 1.83
N PRO A 23 -9.78 14.72 2.62
CA PRO A 23 -9.77 16.18 2.56
C PRO A 23 -8.89 16.73 1.44
N PHE A 24 -9.18 16.35 0.20
CA PHE A 24 -8.40 16.81 -0.96
C PHE A 24 -9.32 17.29 -2.06
N ALA A 25 -8.92 18.35 -2.72
CA ALA A 25 -9.67 18.90 -3.85
C ALA A 25 -9.36 18.16 -5.16
N THR A 26 -8.13 17.67 -5.31
CA THR A 26 -7.68 16.98 -6.52
C THR A 26 -6.94 15.69 -6.19
N ILE A 27 -6.88 14.79 -7.17
CA ILE A 27 -6.13 13.55 -7.02
C ILE A 27 -4.63 13.79 -6.92
N GLU A 28 -4.13 14.80 -7.60
CA GLU A 28 -2.72 15.18 -7.54
C GLU A 28 -2.34 15.66 -6.13
N GLU A 29 -3.20 16.47 -5.53
CA GLU A 29 -3.00 16.92 -4.16
C GLU A 29 -2.97 15.74 -3.19
N MET A 30 -3.89 14.79 -3.35
CA MET A 30 -3.93 13.59 -2.53
C MET A 30 -2.64 12.78 -2.68
N ASN A 31 -2.24 12.49 -3.92
CA ASN A 31 -1.05 11.70 -4.19
C ASN A 31 0.21 12.34 -3.60
N GLU A 32 0.40 13.62 -3.82
CA GLU A 32 1.58 14.33 -3.33
C GLU A 32 1.61 14.43 -1.80
N THR A 33 0.45 14.62 -1.19
CA THR A 33 0.34 14.66 0.26
C THR A 33 0.70 13.31 0.89
N ILE A 34 0.22 12.22 0.31
CA ILE A 34 0.53 10.87 0.79
C ILE A 34 2.04 10.61 0.71
N ILE A 35 2.65 10.94 -0.43
CA ILE A 35 4.10 10.77 -0.62
C ILE A 35 4.88 11.57 0.40
N ARG A 36 4.53 12.83 0.59
CA ARG A 36 5.22 13.70 1.54
C ARG A 36 5.13 13.17 2.97
N LYS A 37 3.93 12.83 3.41
CA LYS A 37 3.72 12.31 4.77
C LYS A 37 4.39 10.97 5.00
N HIS A 38 4.37 10.10 3.99
CA HIS A 38 5.08 8.84 4.04
C HIS A 38 6.57 9.06 4.27
N ASN A 39 7.17 9.93 3.47
CA ASN A 39 8.61 10.17 3.51
C ASN A 39 9.06 10.96 4.75
N GLU A 40 8.16 11.69 5.39
CA GLU A 40 8.46 12.32 6.67
C GLU A 40 8.70 11.28 7.78
N ARG A 41 8.08 10.12 7.68
CA ARG A 41 8.14 9.08 8.72
C ARG A 41 9.03 7.92 8.35
N VAL A 42 8.94 7.44 7.12
CA VAL A 42 9.65 6.26 6.66
C VAL A 42 11.01 6.66 6.10
N LYS A 43 12.06 6.02 6.57
CA LYS A 43 13.43 6.24 6.11
C LYS A 43 13.79 5.25 4.99
N PRO A 44 14.76 5.57 4.12
CA PRO A 44 15.12 4.69 3.01
C PRO A 44 15.50 3.26 3.41
N LYS A 45 16.01 3.06 4.61
CA LYS A 45 16.43 1.73 5.10
C LYS A 45 15.33 0.97 5.82
N ASP A 46 14.19 1.59 6.04
CA ASP A 46 13.07 0.95 6.73
C ASP A 46 12.39 -0.08 5.85
N ASN A 47 11.73 -1.04 6.48
CA ASN A 47 10.91 -2.03 5.79
C ASN A 47 9.44 -1.66 5.90
N VAL A 48 8.72 -1.74 4.77
CA VAL A 48 7.31 -1.37 4.70
C VAL A 48 6.51 -2.56 4.19
N PHE A 49 5.57 -3.02 5.02
CA PHE A 49 4.57 -3.99 4.59
C PHE A 49 3.33 -3.21 4.17
N LEU A 50 3.03 -3.23 2.89
CA LEU A 50 1.86 -2.54 2.36
C LEU A 50 0.75 -3.56 2.10
N LEU A 51 -0.31 -3.46 2.91
CA LEU A 51 -1.36 -4.46 3.02
C LEU A 51 -2.48 -4.24 2.01
N GLY A 52 -2.12 -3.95 0.78
CA GLY A 52 -3.06 -3.89 -0.33
C GLY A 52 -3.55 -2.50 -0.70
N ASP A 53 -4.19 -2.44 -1.85
CA ASP A 53 -4.79 -1.24 -2.42
C ASP A 53 -3.83 -0.05 -2.53
N PHE A 54 -2.65 -0.33 -3.09
CA PHE A 54 -1.62 0.69 -3.27
C PHE A 54 -2.01 1.72 -4.33
N ILE A 55 -2.49 1.26 -5.47
CA ILE A 55 -2.84 2.12 -6.58
C ILE A 55 -4.10 1.62 -7.28
N PHE A 56 -4.92 2.57 -7.72
CA PHE A 56 -6.06 2.24 -8.54
C PHE A 56 -5.65 2.11 -10.00
N LYS A 57 -6.08 1.04 -10.65
CA LYS A 57 -5.88 0.84 -12.07
C LYS A 57 -6.91 1.65 -12.85
N GLY A 58 -6.83 2.97 -12.75
CA GLY A 58 -7.79 3.86 -13.37
C GLY A 58 -7.53 4.20 -14.81
N GLY A 59 -6.46 3.70 -15.38
CA GLY A 59 -6.10 4.01 -16.76
C GLY A 59 -5.69 2.76 -17.50
N LYS A 60 -6.10 2.67 -18.76
CA LYS A 60 -5.69 1.58 -19.64
C LYS A 60 -4.22 1.70 -20.01
N GLU A 61 -3.64 2.89 -19.87
CA GLU A 61 -2.28 3.16 -20.29
C GLU A 61 -1.37 3.37 -19.07
N GLY A 62 -0.27 2.63 -19.07
CA GLY A 62 0.80 2.86 -18.12
C GLY A 62 0.51 2.52 -16.67
N GLY A 63 -0.51 1.71 -16.39
CA GLY A 63 -0.83 1.33 -15.01
C GLY A 63 0.36 0.73 -14.26
N GLU A 64 1.12 -0.12 -14.93
CA GLU A 64 2.33 -0.71 -14.35
C GLU A 64 3.42 0.31 -14.12
N GLN A 65 3.69 1.15 -15.13
CA GLN A 65 4.67 2.23 -15.02
C GLN A 65 4.29 3.19 -13.90
N ARG A 66 3.01 3.51 -13.81
CA ARG A 66 2.52 4.45 -12.80
C ARG A 66 2.73 3.92 -11.39
N ALA A 67 2.46 2.65 -11.18
CA ALA A 67 2.69 2.02 -9.87
C ALA A 67 4.17 2.09 -9.47
N ARG A 68 5.06 1.77 -10.40
CA ARG A 68 6.51 1.85 -10.15
C ARG A 68 6.98 3.28 -9.90
N GLN A 69 6.42 4.24 -10.62
CA GLN A 69 6.76 5.65 -10.42
C GLN A 69 6.41 6.11 -9.00
N PHE A 70 5.26 5.70 -8.49
CA PHE A 70 4.91 6.01 -7.10
C PHE A 70 5.81 5.31 -6.12
N GLU A 71 6.08 4.02 -6.34
CA GLU A 71 6.98 3.25 -5.48
C GLU A 71 8.36 3.90 -5.38
N GLU A 72 8.91 4.33 -6.51
CA GLU A 72 10.24 4.95 -6.56
C GLU A 72 10.31 6.26 -5.78
N ARG A 73 9.21 6.95 -5.62
CA ARG A 73 9.14 8.20 -4.87
C ARG A 73 8.97 8.01 -3.38
N LEU A 74 8.71 6.79 -2.94
CA LEU A 74 8.46 6.47 -1.52
C LEU A 74 9.70 5.86 -0.90
N ASN A 75 10.07 6.34 0.29
CA ASN A 75 11.16 5.77 1.06
C ASN A 75 10.78 4.39 1.59
N GLY A 76 11.79 3.51 1.70
CA GLY A 76 11.65 2.22 2.33
C GLY A 76 11.77 1.05 1.36
N LYS A 77 11.90 -0.13 1.93
CA LYS A 77 11.90 -1.40 1.19
C LYS A 77 10.52 -2.02 1.34
N PHE A 78 9.82 -2.17 0.23
CA PHE A 78 8.43 -2.58 0.22
C PHE A 78 8.25 -4.08 0.05
N ILE A 79 7.32 -4.64 0.82
CA ILE A 79 6.73 -5.96 0.60
C ILE A 79 5.23 -5.72 0.44
N PHE A 80 4.69 -6.09 -0.72
CA PHE A 80 3.30 -5.83 -1.07
C PHE A 80 2.42 -7.04 -0.82
N ILE A 81 1.33 -6.84 -0.09
CA ILE A 81 0.24 -7.81 0.04
C ILE A 81 -0.84 -7.37 -0.95
N LYS A 82 -1.40 -8.32 -1.70
CA LYS A 82 -2.39 -8.01 -2.73
C LYS A 82 -3.72 -7.56 -2.13
N GLY A 83 -4.17 -6.38 -2.55
CA GLY A 83 -5.52 -5.89 -2.27
C GLY A 83 -6.45 -6.11 -3.46
N ASN A 84 -7.73 -5.81 -3.28
CA ASN A 84 -8.73 -6.00 -4.32
C ASN A 84 -8.62 -4.99 -5.48
N HIS A 85 -7.91 -3.88 -5.28
CA HIS A 85 -7.67 -2.88 -6.31
C HIS A 85 -6.27 -2.96 -6.95
N ASP A 86 -5.51 -4.00 -6.65
CA ASP A 86 -4.12 -4.14 -7.11
C ASP A 86 -3.97 -4.99 -8.37
N ARG A 87 -5.02 -5.12 -9.15
CA ARG A 87 -4.99 -5.90 -10.39
C ARG A 87 -4.09 -5.24 -11.43
N ASN A 88 -3.23 -6.04 -12.06
CA ASN A 88 -2.41 -5.62 -13.19
C ASN A 88 -1.56 -4.39 -12.94
N ASN A 89 -1.16 -4.15 -11.71
CA ASN A 89 -0.02 -3.29 -11.46
C ASN A 89 1.22 -4.19 -11.45
N SER A 90 2.34 -3.72 -11.91
CA SER A 90 3.55 -4.54 -12.01
C SER A 90 4.32 -4.65 -10.70
N LEU A 91 3.68 -4.34 -9.60
CA LEU A 91 4.23 -4.58 -8.27
C LEU A 91 4.18 -6.08 -7.96
N ASN A 92 5.05 -6.53 -7.08
CA ASN A 92 5.04 -7.91 -6.61
C ASN A 92 3.89 -8.14 -5.63
N THR A 93 2.66 -8.04 -6.12
CA THR A 93 1.43 -8.13 -5.33
C THR A 93 0.78 -9.51 -5.44
N ILE A 94 1.53 -10.52 -5.85
CA ILE A 94 1.02 -11.89 -5.89
C ILE A 94 0.85 -12.49 -4.50
N ILE A 95 1.43 -11.87 -3.49
CA ILE A 95 1.34 -12.34 -2.11
C ILE A 95 -0.02 -11.95 -1.56
N ALA A 96 -0.91 -12.94 -1.37
CA ALA A 96 -2.24 -12.70 -0.82
C ALA A 96 -2.25 -12.70 0.71
N LYS A 97 -1.34 -13.45 1.31
CA LYS A 97 -1.26 -13.60 2.75
C LYS A 97 0.19 -13.88 3.13
N MET A 98 0.65 -13.25 4.19
CA MET A 98 2.03 -13.43 4.67
C MET A 98 2.05 -13.52 6.19
N TYR A 99 2.93 -14.37 6.70
CA TYR A 99 3.16 -14.49 8.13
C TYR A 99 4.56 -14.02 8.46
N ILE A 100 4.69 -13.28 9.57
CA ILE A 100 6.00 -12.94 10.11
C ILE A 100 6.03 -13.32 11.58
N HIS A 101 7.22 -13.60 12.06
CA HIS A 101 7.48 -13.82 13.47
C HIS A 101 8.24 -12.61 13.99
N TYR A 102 7.61 -11.86 14.89
CA TYR A 102 8.20 -10.63 15.43
C TYR A 102 8.17 -10.67 16.94
N GLY A 103 9.34 -10.70 17.55
CA GLY A 103 9.44 -10.92 18.99
C GLY A 103 8.91 -12.32 19.35
N ALA A 104 7.99 -12.39 20.28
CA ALA A 104 7.37 -13.65 20.70
C ALA A 104 6.02 -13.90 20.02
N LYS A 105 5.69 -13.16 18.97
CA LYS A 105 4.37 -13.21 18.34
C LYS A 105 4.47 -13.55 16.85
N ASP A 106 3.51 -14.33 16.38
CA ASP A 106 3.27 -14.53 14.97
C ASP A 106 2.25 -13.52 14.50
N ILE A 107 2.51 -12.93 13.34
CA ILE A 107 1.63 -11.93 12.74
C ILE A 107 1.20 -12.41 11.37
N CYS A 108 -0.12 -12.47 11.16
CA CYS A 108 -0.68 -12.76 9.85
C CYS A 108 -1.05 -11.45 9.16
N MET A 109 -0.53 -11.24 7.95
CA MET A 109 -0.78 -10.03 7.17
C MET A 109 -1.64 -10.35 5.97
N THR A 110 -2.76 -9.66 5.86
CA THR A 110 -3.70 -9.81 4.76
C THR A 110 -4.42 -8.49 4.54
N HIS A 111 -5.00 -8.29 3.34
CA HIS A 111 -5.71 -7.05 3.03
C HIS A 111 -7.05 -6.98 3.76
N LYS A 112 -7.81 -8.07 3.79
CA LYS A 112 -9.14 -8.09 4.41
C LYS A 112 -9.10 -8.85 5.73
N PRO A 113 -9.72 -8.30 6.79
CA PRO A 113 -9.73 -8.98 8.10
C PRO A 113 -10.33 -10.39 8.07
N GLU A 114 -11.34 -10.62 7.25
CA GLU A 114 -11.99 -11.93 7.12
C GLU A 114 -11.07 -13.01 6.55
N ASP A 115 -9.99 -12.62 5.88
CA ASP A 115 -9.02 -13.55 5.32
C ASP A 115 -7.90 -13.90 6.30
N ALA A 116 -7.89 -13.26 7.46
CA ALA A 116 -6.87 -13.50 8.48
C ALA A 116 -7.02 -14.91 9.08
N ASP A 117 -5.89 -15.49 9.45
CA ASP A 117 -5.86 -16.78 10.11
C ASP A 117 -6.34 -16.64 11.55
N PRO A 118 -7.47 -17.28 11.94
CA PRO A 118 -7.98 -17.16 13.30
C PRO A 118 -7.07 -17.79 14.38
N ALA A 119 -6.14 -18.64 13.97
CA ALA A 119 -5.16 -19.22 14.89
C ALA A 119 -4.04 -18.25 15.26
N VAL A 120 -3.94 -17.10 14.56
CA VAL A 120 -2.93 -16.08 14.83
C VAL A 120 -3.63 -14.86 15.41
N PRO A 121 -3.42 -14.57 16.69
CA PRO A 121 -4.09 -13.44 17.34
C PRO A 121 -3.67 -12.07 16.82
#